data_b435dfa50c9f0cea51b5c704f40b5185
#
_entry.id   b435dfa50c9f0cea51b5c704f40b5185
#
_cell.length_a   1.000
_cell.length_b   1.000
_cell.length_c   1.000
_cell.angle_alpha   90.00
_cell.angle_beta   90.00
_cell.angle_gamma   90.00
#
_symmetry.space_group_name_H-M   'P 1'
#
loop_
_entity.id
_entity.type
_entity.pdbx_description
1 polymer ?
#
loop_
_entity_poly.entity_id
_entity_poly.type
_entity_poly.pdbx_seq_one_letter_code
_entity_poly.pdbx_strand_id
1 'polypeptide(L)'
;GGGLFEAPPSTAPGTVIAGAPAAIEFVSADPATLTMEGVGQAGLTQTGKVTFKVVDAQGVPVPNQRVDFALSTEVGGTHLGSSSDTTGEDGTVSASVFSGSVSTPVRVIATVAGTNFSTQSVQLVVTTGVPDQDSFSLSISPFNPEAYNIDGTQVDITARLADRYNNPAPDGTQVVFTTEGGSIVGSCTTKTGACSVKWTSQNPRPSDGRVTLLAYAVGEESYTEVNGDGRFGPSDGFASTQDLGEAFRDDNEDDIWNPGEHFVDFNRNGSWDPGDGLFNGWLCDDANRCPSNHSINIFSRGVTVMAESHANITDNVGGSITLNSTATRKGTATFTITAQGIQTGQVMPMGTKIEVSTDYGTLKGDSSFTVPNTIDRNDSQHSFTIEGKGEAGSGVITIKVTTPSGVISTHTIDVTETVT
;
A
#
# COMPACT_ATOMS: atom_id res chain seq x y z
N GLY A 1 -20.26 7.00 80.95
CA GLY A 1 -19.11 6.26 80.43
C GLY A 1 -19.12 6.29 78.93
N GLY A 2 -18.43 7.27 78.32
CA GLY A 2 -18.22 7.37 76.92
C GLY A 2 -16.80 6.93 76.60
N GLY A 3 -16.63 5.73 76.00
CA GLY A 3 -15.34 5.29 75.49
C GLY A 3 -15.01 5.99 74.17
N LEU A 4 -13.93 6.76 74.19
CA LEU A 4 -13.30 7.28 72.98
C LEU A 4 -12.63 6.12 72.22
N PHE A 5 -13.13 5.80 71.03
CA PHE A 5 -12.42 4.92 70.09
C PHE A 5 -11.30 5.81 69.47
N GLU A 6 -10.07 5.57 69.90
CA GLU A 6 -8.86 6.09 69.24
C GLU A 6 -8.74 5.38 67.90
N ALA A 7 -8.74 6.16 66.79
CA ALA A 7 -8.48 5.62 65.47
C ALA A 7 -7.01 5.14 65.41
N PRO A 8 -6.71 4.01 64.77
CA PRO A 8 -5.33 3.53 64.63
C PRO A 8 -4.52 4.57 63.84
N PRO A 9 -3.24 4.78 64.20
CA PRO A 9 -2.39 5.73 63.46
C PRO A 9 -2.33 5.34 62.00
N SER A 10 -2.64 6.32 61.13
CA SER A 10 -2.42 6.22 59.71
C SER A 10 -0.91 6.03 59.50
N THR A 11 -0.48 4.83 59.13
CA THR A 11 0.88 4.60 58.63
C THR A 11 1.00 5.32 57.29
N ALA A 12 1.72 6.42 57.25
CA ALA A 12 2.17 7.02 55.98
C ALA A 12 2.87 5.93 55.16
N PRO A 13 2.68 5.89 53.81
CA PRO A 13 3.40 4.97 52.99
C PRO A 13 4.91 5.18 53.24
N GLY A 14 5.57 4.15 53.74
CA GLY A 14 7.03 4.19 53.94
C GLY A 14 7.70 4.55 52.64
N THR A 15 8.55 5.56 52.63
CA THR A 15 9.39 5.91 51.49
C THR A 15 10.29 4.71 51.20
N VAL A 16 10.03 3.98 50.12
CA VAL A 16 10.89 2.87 49.71
C VAL A 16 12.18 3.48 49.22
N ILE A 17 13.28 3.26 49.99
CA ILE A 17 14.62 3.73 49.61
C ILE A 17 15.14 2.75 48.54
N ALA A 18 15.52 3.26 47.38
CA ALA A 18 16.10 2.46 46.31
C ALA A 18 17.43 1.83 46.74
N GLY A 19 17.64 0.59 46.39
CA GLY A 19 18.90 -0.14 46.52
C GLY A 19 19.94 0.30 45.47
N ALA A 20 21.06 -0.45 45.40
CA ALA A 20 22.01 -0.24 44.30
C ALA A 20 21.37 -0.58 42.94
N PRO A 21 21.81 0.09 41.84
CA PRO A 21 21.34 -0.24 40.49
C PRO A 21 21.52 -1.71 40.16
N ALA A 22 20.52 -2.35 39.59
CA ALA A 22 20.55 -3.74 39.14
C ALA A 22 20.18 -3.92 37.65
N ALA A 23 19.46 -2.95 37.07
CA ALA A 23 19.15 -2.94 35.66
C ALA A 23 18.94 -1.53 35.10
N ILE A 24 19.09 -1.40 33.81
CA ILE A 24 18.66 -0.22 33.02
C ILE A 24 17.76 -0.68 31.88
N GLU A 25 16.65 0.01 31.70
CA GLU A 25 15.61 -0.35 30.73
C GLU A 25 15.39 0.80 29.76
N PHE A 26 15.10 0.45 28.48
CA PHE A 26 14.61 1.43 27.50
C PHE A 26 13.15 1.75 27.77
N VAL A 27 12.78 3.04 27.75
CA VAL A 27 11.41 3.51 27.98
C VAL A 27 10.76 3.99 26.68
N SER A 28 11.39 4.97 26.01
CA SER A 28 10.82 5.58 24.80
C SER A 28 11.87 6.26 23.92
N ALA A 29 11.53 6.43 22.65
CA ALA A 29 12.21 7.32 21.73
C ALA A 29 11.13 8.17 21.01
N ASP A 30 11.27 9.50 21.08
CA ASP A 30 10.28 10.41 20.54
C ASP A 30 10.94 11.66 19.93
N PRO A 31 10.79 11.86 18.62
CA PRO A 31 10.37 10.85 17.64
C PRO A 31 11.46 9.80 17.37
N ALA A 32 11.07 8.63 16.87
CA ALA A 32 12.02 7.60 16.44
C ALA A 32 12.54 7.85 15.01
N THR A 33 11.91 8.71 14.23
CA THR A 33 12.36 9.13 12.89
C THR A 33 12.81 10.59 12.96
N LEU A 34 14.04 10.83 12.57
CA LEU A 34 14.68 12.15 12.53
C LEU A 34 14.91 12.55 11.08
N THR A 35 14.63 13.80 10.75
CA THR A 35 14.96 14.31 9.41
C THR A 35 16.44 14.63 9.30
N MET A 36 17.00 14.39 8.12
CA MET A 36 18.40 14.73 7.82
C MET A 36 18.63 16.24 7.90
N GLU A 37 19.87 16.62 8.23
CA GLU A 37 20.31 18.01 8.15
C GLU A 37 20.12 18.55 6.73
N GLY A 38 19.53 19.76 6.59
CA GLY A 38 19.23 20.39 5.30
C GLY A 38 17.83 20.17 4.76
N VAL A 39 17.06 19.24 5.34
CA VAL A 39 15.63 19.07 5.02
C VAL A 39 14.80 19.96 5.92
N GLY A 40 14.10 20.94 5.33
CA GLY A 40 13.35 21.98 6.07
C GLY A 40 11.83 21.83 6.06
N GLN A 41 11.30 20.62 5.83
CA GLN A 41 9.86 20.40 5.77
C GLN A 41 9.18 20.58 7.14
N ALA A 42 8.03 21.26 7.17
CA ALA A 42 7.25 21.45 8.37
C ALA A 42 6.76 20.12 8.98
N GLY A 43 6.86 20.00 10.30
CA GLY A 43 6.45 18.82 11.05
C GLY A 43 7.54 17.74 11.20
N LEU A 44 8.68 17.90 10.55
CA LEU A 44 9.84 17.02 10.73
C LEU A 44 10.84 17.65 11.73
N THR A 45 11.56 16.80 12.45
CA THR A 45 12.54 17.23 13.47
C THR A 45 13.87 16.56 13.29
N GLN A 46 14.94 17.32 13.49
CA GLN A 46 16.32 16.85 13.48
C GLN A 46 16.79 16.34 14.86
N THR A 47 15.93 16.43 15.87
CA THR A 47 16.29 16.06 17.24
C THR A 47 15.27 15.08 17.80
N GLY A 48 15.76 13.98 18.38
CA GLY A 48 14.98 12.98 19.10
C GLY A 48 15.41 12.87 20.56
N LYS A 49 14.45 12.57 21.44
CA LYS A 49 14.68 12.31 22.85
C LYS A 49 14.54 10.81 23.11
N VAL A 50 15.57 10.20 23.69
CA VAL A 50 15.56 8.78 24.08
C VAL A 50 15.58 8.70 25.60
N THR A 51 14.63 8.01 26.19
CA THR A 51 14.47 7.90 27.65
C THR A 51 14.76 6.46 28.10
N PHE A 52 15.52 6.35 29.17
CA PHE A 52 15.83 5.11 29.89
C PHE A 52 15.42 5.21 31.33
N LYS A 53 15.36 4.07 32.04
CA LYS A 53 15.06 3.97 33.46
C LYS A 53 16.01 3.03 34.16
N VAL A 54 16.56 3.46 35.28
CA VAL A 54 17.41 2.62 36.16
C VAL A 54 16.60 2.14 37.33
N VAL A 55 16.66 0.84 37.62
CA VAL A 55 15.95 0.19 38.71
C VAL A 55 16.91 -0.67 39.53
N ASP A 56 16.57 -0.89 40.79
CA ASP A 56 17.26 -1.85 41.69
C ASP A 56 16.73 -3.28 41.48
N ALA A 57 17.22 -4.24 42.26
CA ALA A 57 16.86 -5.65 42.21
C ALA A 57 15.37 -5.93 42.54
N GLN A 58 14.68 -4.99 43.16
CA GLN A 58 13.25 -5.07 43.49
C GLN A 58 12.38 -4.30 42.50
N GLY A 59 12.98 -3.70 41.43
CA GLY A 59 12.30 -2.88 40.46
C GLY A 59 12.01 -1.46 40.93
N VAL A 60 12.59 -1.02 42.05
CA VAL A 60 12.42 0.35 42.56
C VAL A 60 13.30 1.29 41.76
N PRO A 61 12.75 2.46 41.29
CA PRO A 61 13.52 3.47 40.57
C PRO A 61 14.73 3.97 41.37
N VAL A 62 15.90 4.05 40.74
CA VAL A 62 17.15 4.52 41.38
C VAL A 62 17.41 5.97 40.97
N PRO A 63 17.25 6.95 41.87
CA PRO A 63 17.55 8.36 41.59
C PRO A 63 19.04 8.65 41.70
N ASN A 64 19.46 9.79 41.15
CA ASN A 64 20.82 10.34 41.20
C ASN A 64 21.90 9.39 40.69
N GLN A 65 21.53 8.44 39.81
CA GLN A 65 22.48 7.52 39.20
C GLN A 65 22.97 8.09 37.86
N ARG A 66 24.27 8.22 37.71
CA ARG A 66 24.87 8.64 36.44
C ARG A 66 24.76 7.50 35.42
N VAL A 67 24.34 7.87 34.19
CA VAL A 67 24.27 7.00 33.00
C VAL A 67 25.11 7.63 31.91
N ASP A 68 26.00 6.84 31.32
CA ASP A 68 26.78 7.24 30.17
C ASP A 68 26.13 6.77 28.88
N PHE A 69 26.13 7.62 27.85
CA PHE A 69 25.50 7.38 26.57
C PHE A 69 26.51 7.30 25.43
N ALA A 70 26.28 6.40 24.49
CA ALA A 70 26.99 6.30 23.23
C ALA A 70 26.00 6.04 22.07
N LEU A 71 26.40 6.38 20.85
CA LEU A 71 25.67 5.99 19.64
C LEU A 71 26.26 4.73 19.03
N SER A 72 25.42 3.92 18.38
CA SER A 72 25.88 2.77 17.58
C SER A 72 26.63 3.21 16.32
N THR A 73 26.40 4.44 15.85
CA THR A 73 27.10 5.07 14.73
C THR A 73 26.99 6.59 14.82
N GLU A 74 28.00 7.29 14.29
CA GLU A 74 28.05 8.76 14.17
C GLU A 74 28.20 9.20 12.70
N VAL A 75 27.80 8.32 11.78
CA VAL A 75 27.88 8.59 10.34
C VAL A 75 27.10 9.85 9.99
N GLY A 76 27.67 10.66 9.10
CA GLY A 76 27.07 11.91 8.62
C GLY A 76 26.99 13.03 9.65
N GLY A 77 27.68 12.88 10.80
CA GLY A 77 27.64 13.89 11.87
C GLY A 77 26.50 13.70 12.87
N THR A 78 25.77 12.56 12.85
CA THR A 78 24.81 12.21 13.91
C THR A 78 25.52 12.17 15.25
N HIS A 79 24.99 12.88 16.27
CA HIS A 79 25.67 13.02 17.56
C HIS A 79 24.69 13.12 18.73
N LEU A 80 25.21 12.93 19.95
CA LEU A 80 24.50 13.15 21.21
C LEU A 80 24.65 14.59 21.67
N GLY A 81 23.60 15.14 22.28
CA GLY A 81 23.67 16.44 22.97
C GLY A 81 24.54 16.41 24.23
N SER A 82 24.60 15.25 24.90
CA SER A 82 25.48 14.98 26.03
C SER A 82 25.85 13.50 26.06
N SER A 83 27.07 13.17 26.43
CA SER A 83 27.54 11.78 26.58
C SER A 83 27.14 11.17 27.93
N SER A 84 26.52 11.90 28.84
CA SER A 84 26.01 11.38 30.12
C SER A 84 24.98 12.30 30.73
N ASP A 85 24.12 11.73 31.57
CA ASP A 85 23.19 12.46 32.42
C ASP A 85 22.91 11.64 33.69
N THR A 86 22.10 12.19 34.62
CA THR A 86 21.82 11.61 35.93
C THR A 86 20.32 11.37 36.06
N THR A 87 19.92 10.20 36.60
CA THR A 87 18.53 9.83 36.79
C THR A 87 17.80 10.77 37.75
N GLY A 88 16.56 11.13 37.41
CA GLY A 88 15.63 11.86 38.27
C GLY A 88 15.07 10.99 39.40
N GLU A 89 14.18 11.55 40.22
CA GLU A 89 13.54 10.87 41.35
C GLU A 89 12.75 9.62 40.93
N ASP A 90 12.23 9.59 39.70
CA ASP A 90 11.51 8.46 39.10
C ASP A 90 12.45 7.42 38.46
N GLY A 91 13.75 7.58 38.60
CA GLY A 91 14.78 6.72 37.99
C GLY A 91 14.96 6.92 36.50
N THR A 92 14.28 7.87 35.86
CA THR A 92 14.42 8.11 34.42
C THR A 92 15.61 9.04 34.09
N VAL A 93 16.16 8.83 32.90
CA VAL A 93 17.24 9.64 32.34
C VAL A 93 17.07 9.72 30.82
N SER A 94 17.46 10.81 30.19
CA SER A 94 17.24 11.01 28.75
C SER A 94 18.49 11.47 28.01
N ALA A 95 18.65 10.97 26.79
CA ALA A 95 19.64 11.43 25.84
C ALA A 95 18.96 12.16 24.67
N SER A 96 19.50 13.29 24.24
CA SER A 96 19.11 13.95 23.00
C SER A 96 20.02 13.48 21.86
N VAL A 97 19.41 13.05 20.74
CA VAL A 97 20.10 12.65 19.54
C VAL A 97 19.84 13.70 18.46
N PHE A 98 20.89 14.18 17.82
CA PHE A 98 20.84 15.10 16.69
C PHE A 98 21.17 14.35 15.42
N SER A 99 20.37 14.53 14.38
CA SER A 99 20.60 13.93 13.08
C SER A 99 21.79 14.58 12.36
N GLY A 100 22.41 13.79 11.51
CA GLY A 100 23.42 14.28 10.57
C GLY A 100 22.87 14.39 9.14
N SER A 101 23.79 14.50 8.19
CA SER A 101 23.53 14.70 6.77
C SER A 101 23.42 13.39 5.96
N VAL A 102 23.47 12.22 6.61
CA VAL A 102 23.43 10.91 5.94
C VAL A 102 22.32 10.06 6.52
N SER A 103 21.52 9.43 5.65
CA SER A 103 20.49 8.48 6.06
C SER A 103 21.13 7.26 6.73
N THR A 104 20.74 7.00 7.98
CA THR A 104 21.31 5.90 8.75
C THR A 104 20.40 5.45 9.89
N PRO A 105 20.34 4.14 10.18
CA PRO A 105 19.80 3.66 11.44
C PRO A 105 20.78 3.91 12.59
N VAL A 106 20.29 4.40 13.72
CA VAL A 106 21.10 4.66 14.90
C VAL A 106 20.42 4.15 16.17
N ARG A 107 21.20 3.69 17.15
CA ARG A 107 20.72 3.33 18.50
C ARG A 107 21.50 4.10 19.54
N VAL A 108 20.84 4.45 20.63
CA VAL A 108 21.49 4.94 21.82
C VAL A 108 21.80 3.75 22.73
N ILE A 109 23.03 3.64 23.14
CA ILE A 109 23.51 2.69 24.15
C ILE A 109 23.62 3.45 25.45
N ALA A 110 22.92 2.99 26.50
CA ALA A 110 22.97 3.58 27.84
C ALA A 110 23.61 2.60 28.81
N THR A 111 24.60 3.06 29.56
CA THR A 111 25.37 2.25 30.53
C THR A 111 25.36 2.92 31.89
N VAL A 112 24.98 2.20 32.93
CA VAL A 112 25.02 2.71 34.31
C VAL A 112 26.49 2.87 34.75
N ALA A 113 26.88 4.09 35.05
CA ALA A 113 28.27 4.41 35.36
C ALA A 113 28.79 3.59 36.53
N GLY A 114 30.02 3.02 36.38
CA GLY A 114 30.67 2.19 37.39
C GLY A 114 30.15 0.75 37.46
N THR A 115 29.29 0.32 36.52
CA THR A 115 28.74 -1.04 36.43
C THR A 115 28.88 -1.59 35.02
N ASN A 116 28.47 -2.87 34.83
CA ASN A 116 28.32 -3.49 33.49
C ASN A 116 26.87 -3.52 33.01
N PHE A 117 25.94 -2.82 33.69
CA PHE A 117 24.54 -2.77 33.28
C PHE A 117 24.39 -1.81 32.13
N SER A 118 23.99 -2.32 30.97
CA SER A 118 23.74 -1.53 29.77
C SER A 118 22.51 -2.04 29.00
N THR A 119 21.88 -1.13 28.24
CA THR A 119 20.81 -1.46 27.33
C THR A 119 20.89 -0.59 26.08
N GLN A 120 20.07 -0.90 25.07
CA GLN A 120 19.97 -0.13 23.83
C GLN A 120 18.55 0.35 23.63
N SER A 121 18.40 1.51 22.98
CA SER A 121 17.12 1.99 22.49
C SER A 121 16.56 1.09 21.37
N VAL A 122 15.29 1.29 21.02
CA VAL A 122 14.82 0.95 19.67
C VAL A 122 15.67 1.66 18.63
N GLN A 123 15.62 1.19 17.40
CA GLN A 123 16.28 1.86 16.29
C GLN A 123 15.62 3.22 16.03
N LEU A 124 16.42 4.28 16.02
CA LEU A 124 16.05 5.54 15.41
C LEU A 124 16.51 5.53 13.95
N VAL A 125 15.78 6.25 13.10
CA VAL A 125 16.10 6.35 11.69
C VAL A 125 16.33 7.81 11.34
N VAL A 126 17.51 8.14 10.83
CA VAL A 126 17.82 9.42 10.21
C VAL A 126 17.51 9.30 8.72
N THR A 127 16.62 10.13 8.20
CA THR A 127 16.11 10.03 6.82
C THR A 127 15.59 11.35 6.31
N THR A 128 15.23 11.49 5.02
CA THR A 128 14.59 12.73 4.55
C THR A 128 13.22 12.90 5.21
N GLY A 129 12.50 11.81 5.45
CA GLY A 129 11.13 11.83 5.93
C GLY A 129 10.15 12.38 4.88
N VAL A 130 10.63 12.69 3.68
CA VAL A 130 9.82 13.19 2.57
C VAL A 130 9.49 12.02 1.65
N PRO A 131 8.20 11.72 1.43
CA PRO A 131 7.82 10.68 0.48
C PRO A 131 8.32 11.01 -0.91
N ASP A 132 8.88 10.02 -1.62
CA ASP A 132 9.33 10.19 -2.98
C ASP A 132 8.45 9.43 -3.98
N GLN A 133 8.47 9.86 -5.25
CA GLN A 133 7.56 9.33 -6.28
C GLN A 133 7.73 7.83 -6.50
N ASP A 134 8.95 7.32 -6.59
CA ASP A 134 9.22 5.90 -6.86
C ASP A 134 8.81 4.99 -5.70
N SER A 135 8.65 5.56 -4.51
CA SER A 135 8.25 4.86 -3.28
C SER A 135 6.78 5.04 -2.91
N PHE A 136 5.96 5.54 -3.84
CA PHE A 136 4.52 5.65 -3.68
C PHE A 136 3.78 4.55 -4.45
N SER A 137 3.06 3.69 -3.75
CA SER A 137 2.26 2.62 -4.36
C SER A 137 0.82 2.60 -3.89
N LEU A 138 -0.08 2.16 -4.78
CA LEU A 138 -1.51 1.98 -4.52
C LEU A 138 -1.88 0.51 -4.66
N SER A 139 -2.58 -0.03 -3.67
CA SER A 139 -3.13 -1.40 -3.67
C SER A 139 -4.64 -1.35 -3.65
N ILE A 140 -5.27 -2.13 -4.51
CA ILE A 140 -6.72 -2.21 -4.70
C ILE A 140 -7.16 -3.65 -4.47
N SER A 141 -8.19 -3.87 -3.65
CA SER A 141 -8.68 -5.23 -3.39
C SER A 141 -10.17 -5.26 -3.01
N PRO A 142 -10.99 -6.03 -3.74
CA PRO A 142 -10.69 -6.71 -5.01
C PRO A 142 -10.61 -5.76 -6.20
N PHE A 143 -10.00 -6.21 -7.32
CA PHE A 143 -9.93 -5.43 -8.56
C PHE A 143 -11.25 -5.42 -9.35
N ASN A 144 -12.02 -6.51 -9.32
CA ASN A 144 -13.26 -6.70 -10.09
C ASN A 144 -14.42 -7.15 -9.17
N PRO A 145 -14.85 -6.27 -8.23
CA PRO A 145 -16.02 -6.56 -7.40
C PRO A 145 -17.29 -6.61 -8.24
N GLU A 146 -18.32 -7.34 -7.78
CA GLU A 146 -19.67 -7.27 -8.34
C GLU A 146 -20.31 -5.94 -7.94
N ALA A 147 -20.16 -4.91 -8.78
CA ALA A 147 -20.40 -3.52 -8.40
C ALA A 147 -21.20 -2.71 -9.41
N TYR A 148 -21.28 -3.14 -10.70
CA TYR A 148 -21.96 -2.36 -11.72
C TYR A 148 -23.47 -2.29 -11.52
N ASN A 149 -24.06 -3.38 -11.05
CA ASN A 149 -25.52 -3.47 -10.82
C ASN A 149 -25.88 -3.38 -9.33
N ILE A 150 -24.88 -3.31 -8.43
CA ILE A 150 -25.09 -3.34 -6.98
C ILE A 150 -24.47 -2.10 -6.36
N ASP A 151 -25.28 -1.33 -5.61
CA ASP A 151 -24.79 -0.20 -4.80
C ASP A 151 -24.25 -0.71 -3.46
N GLY A 152 -23.26 0.01 -2.92
CA GLY A 152 -22.73 -0.27 -1.59
C GLY A 152 -21.64 -1.35 -1.53
N THR A 153 -21.24 -1.93 -2.66
CA THR A 153 -20.08 -2.83 -2.72
C THR A 153 -18.81 -2.06 -2.42
N GLN A 154 -18.00 -2.57 -1.48
CA GLN A 154 -16.80 -1.88 -1.02
C GLN A 154 -15.53 -2.53 -1.55
N VAL A 155 -14.52 -1.67 -1.84
CA VAL A 155 -13.16 -2.03 -2.23
C VAL A 155 -12.19 -1.35 -1.28
N ASP A 156 -11.19 -2.09 -0.80
CA ASP A 156 -10.10 -1.54 -0.01
C ASP A 156 -9.04 -0.91 -0.91
N ILE A 157 -8.75 0.36 -0.67
CA ILE A 157 -7.70 1.11 -1.36
C ILE A 157 -6.64 1.46 -0.31
N THR A 158 -5.43 0.95 -0.50
CA THR A 158 -4.32 1.20 0.44
C THR A 158 -3.17 1.90 -0.28
N ALA A 159 -2.82 3.08 0.22
CA ALA A 159 -1.63 3.82 -0.19
C ALA A 159 -0.46 3.45 0.73
N ARG A 160 0.73 3.27 0.13
CA ARG A 160 2.00 3.10 0.84
C ARG A 160 2.99 4.10 0.31
N LEU A 161 3.62 4.81 1.22
CA LEU A 161 4.60 5.85 0.94
C LEU A 161 5.86 5.60 1.75
N ALA A 162 6.99 5.78 1.10
CA ALA A 162 8.30 5.77 1.73
C ALA A 162 9.14 6.92 1.16
N ASP A 163 10.26 7.23 1.83
CA ASP A 163 11.25 8.13 1.26
C ASP A 163 12.16 7.39 0.27
N ARG A 164 13.04 8.09 -0.41
CA ARG A 164 14.02 7.57 -1.37
C ARG A 164 14.95 6.46 -0.84
N TYR A 165 15.05 6.30 0.48
CA TYR A 165 15.81 5.25 1.14
C TYR A 165 14.93 4.08 1.58
N ASN A 166 13.64 4.04 1.15
CA ASN A 166 12.62 3.07 1.52
C ASN A 166 12.27 3.06 3.02
N ASN A 167 12.51 4.16 3.73
CA ASN A 167 11.97 4.30 5.08
C ASN A 167 10.50 4.74 4.98
N PRO A 168 9.60 4.16 5.79
CA PRO A 168 8.20 4.55 5.79
C PRO A 168 8.02 6.07 5.98
N ALA A 169 7.13 6.68 5.21
CA ALA A 169 6.76 8.08 5.41
C ALA A 169 6.30 8.31 6.86
N PRO A 170 6.56 9.50 7.44
CA PRO A 170 6.18 9.82 8.80
C PRO A 170 4.69 9.61 9.08
N ASP A 171 4.37 9.22 10.31
CA ASP A 171 2.99 9.13 10.76
C ASP A 171 2.31 10.51 10.64
N GLY A 172 1.08 10.52 10.12
CA GLY A 172 0.34 11.76 9.88
C GLY A 172 0.54 12.37 8.49
N THR A 173 1.36 11.80 7.61
CA THR A 173 1.43 12.23 6.20
C THR A 173 0.07 12.04 5.55
N GLN A 174 -0.49 13.13 5.00
CA GLN A 174 -1.81 13.12 4.37
C GLN A 174 -1.73 12.55 2.96
N VAL A 175 -2.63 11.61 2.65
CA VAL A 175 -2.87 11.09 1.31
C VAL A 175 -4.29 11.46 0.92
N VAL A 176 -4.47 12.02 -0.28
CA VAL A 176 -5.76 12.42 -0.84
C VAL A 176 -6.11 11.48 -2.00
N PHE A 177 -7.40 11.19 -2.14
CA PHE A 177 -7.91 10.25 -3.14
C PHE A 177 -9.02 10.88 -3.97
N THR A 178 -9.04 10.57 -5.26
CA THR A 178 -10.15 10.87 -6.16
C THR A 178 -10.54 9.63 -6.96
N THR A 179 -11.78 9.58 -7.45
CA THR A 179 -12.33 8.48 -8.24
C THR A 179 -13.14 9.02 -9.40
N GLU A 180 -13.11 8.34 -10.54
CA GLU A 180 -13.94 8.64 -11.69
C GLU A 180 -15.41 8.25 -11.45
N GLY A 181 -15.61 7.07 -10.89
CA GLY A 181 -16.94 6.50 -10.61
C GLY A 181 -17.09 6.02 -9.18
N GLY A 182 -18.32 5.77 -8.76
CA GLY A 182 -18.62 5.43 -7.38
C GLY A 182 -18.36 6.56 -6.40
N SER A 183 -17.93 6.23 -5.21
CA SER A 183 -17.45 7.19 -4.20
C SER A 183 -16.22 6.64 -3.46
N ILE A 184 -15.33 7.52 -3.04
CA ILE A 184 -14.16 7.18 -2.25
C ILE A 184 -14.06 8.09 -1.03
N VAL A 185 -13.55 7.56 0.09
CA VAL A 185 -13.17 8.41 1.22
C VAL A 185 -12.01 9.30 0.78
N GLY A 186 -12.19 10.62 0.83
CA GLY A 186 -11.34 11.59 0.16
C GLY A 186 -9.91 11.70 0.69
N SER A 187 -9.63 11.22 1.91
CA SER A 187 -8.25 11.25 2.45
C SER A 187 -8.07 10.32 3.64
N CYS A 188 -6.81 9.97 3.91
CA CYS A 188 -6.35 9.37 5.15
C CYS A 188 -4.97 9.92 5.54
N THR A 189 -4.52 9.60 6.74
CA THR A 189 -3.16 9.89 7.20
C THR A 189 -2.38 8.61 7.45
N THR A 190 -1.12 8.61 7.10
CA THR A 190 -0.26 7.43 7.25
C THR A 190 -0.02 7.07 8.70
N LYS A 191 0.11 5.75 8.92
CA LYS A 191 0.73 5.16 10.09
C LYS A 191 1.71 4.11 9.60
N THR A 192 2.98 4.24 10.00
CA THR A 192 4.08 3.40 9.50
C THR A 192 4.10 3.37 7.96
N GLY A 193 3.99 4.56 7.35
CA GLY A 193 4.05 4.75 5.89
C GLY A 193 2.84 4.27 5.09
N ALA A 194 1.76 3.82 5.72
CA ALA A 194 0.58 3.34 5.01
C ALA A 194 -0.72 3.92 5.57
N CYS A 195 -1.72 4.08 4.72
CA CYS A 195 -3.10 4.31 5.13
C CYS A 195 -4.09 3.74 4.11
N SER A 196 -5.31 3.47 4.56
CA SER A 196 -6.33 2.83 3.73
C SER A 196 -7.65 3.57 3.78
N VAL A 197 -8.35 3.58 2.65
CA VAL A 197 -9.70 4.13 2.49
C VAL A 197 -10.60 3.10 1.83
N LYS A 198 -11.92 3.33 1.89
CA LYS A 198 -12.92 2.54 1.17
C LYS A 198 -13.39 3.30 -0.06
N TRP A 199 -13.38 2.61 -1.19
CA TRP A 199 -14.18 2.95 -2.34
C TRP A 199 -15.53 2.20 -2.24
N THR A 200 -16.62 2.80 -2.70
CA THR A 200 -17.96 2.23 -2.62
C THR A 200 -18.70 2.42 -3.94
N SER A 201 -19.31 1.34 -4.46
CA SER A 201 -20.06 1.37 -5.70
C SER A 201 -21.36 2.17 -5.56
N GLN A 202 -21.55 3.12 -6.46
CA GLN A 202 -22.74 3.92 -6.68
C GLN A 202 -22.59 4.70 -7.99
N ASN A 203 -23.59 5.51 -8.38
CA ASN A 203 -23.40 6.48 -9.45
C ASN A 203 -22.43 7.62 -9.05
N PRO A 204 -21.63 8.13 -10.02
CA PRO A 204 -21.61 7.79 -11.44
C PRO A 204 -20.95 6.43 -11.71
N ARG A 205 -21.34 5.79 -12.82
CA ARG A 205 -20.74 4.57 -13.34
C ARG A 205 -20.17 4.82 -14.73
N PRO A 206 -18.86 4.67 -14.94
CA PRO A 206 -18.26 4.73 -16.27
C PRO A 206 -18.91 3.72 -17.20
N SER A 207 -19.16 4.11 -18.45
CA SER A 207 -19.87 3.26 -19.42
C SER A 207 -19.16 1.98 -19.77
N ASP A 208 -17.84 1.97 -19.65
CA ASP A 208 -16.98 0.81 -19.84
C ASP A 208 -16.78 -0.02 -18.57
N GLY A 209 -17.33 0.43 -17.41
CA GLY A 209 -17.21 -0.24 -16.12
C GLY A 209 -15.84 -0.14 -15.46
N ARG A 210 -14.88 0.57 -16.06
CA ARG A 210 -13.56 0.81 -15.48
C ARG A 210 -13.57 2.10 -14.67
N VAL A 211 -13.12 2.03 -13.46
CA VAL A 211 -13.08 3.17 -12.53
C VAL A 211 -11.65 3.48 -12.21
N THR A 212 -11.19 4.61 -12.69
CA THR A 212 -9.84 5.09 -12.42
C THR A 212 -9.79 5.79 -11.06
N LEU A 213 -8.69 5.60 -10.37
CA LEU A 213 -8.40 6.10 -9.05
C LEU A 213 -7.08 6.86 -9.09
N LEU A 214 -7.04 8.01 -8.44
CA LEU A 214 -5.83 8.77 -8.19
C LEU A 214 -5.63 8.89 -6.68
N ALA A 215 -4.44 8.55 -6.19
CA ALA A 215 -3.96 8.87 -4.85
C ALA A 215 -2.76 9.80 -4.97
N TYR A 216 -2.71 10.88 -4.19
CA TYR A 216 -1.61 11.82 -4.21
C TYR A 216 -1.27 12.35 -2.81
N ALA A 217 -0.03 12.75 -2.65
CA ALA A 217 0.51 13.34 -1.43
C ALA A 217 1.58 14.38 -1.78
N VAL A 218 1.87 15.29 -0.84
CA VAL A 218 3.03 16.17 -1.00
C VAL A 218 4.29 15.37 -0.75
N GLY A 219 5.23 15.42 -1.68
CA GLY A 219 6.48 14.70 -1.63
C GLY A 219 7.55 15.34 -2.50
N GLU A 220 8.52 14.56 -2.93
CA GLU A 220 9.59 14.97 -3.84
C GLU A 220 9.70 14.03 -5.04
N GLU A 221 10.25 14.52 -6.12
CA GLU A 221 10.57 13.72 -7.28
C GLU A 221 11.70 12.74 -7.00
N SER A 222 11.75 11.67 -7.78
CA SER A 222 12.85 10.71 -7.76
C SER A 222 13.92 11.09 -8.76
N TYR A 223 15.15 10.65 -8.54
CA TYR A 223 16.26 10.80 -9.48
C TYR A 223 17.19 9.58 -9.42
N THR A 224 18.06 9.46 -10.40
CA THR A 224 19.06 8.39 -10.43
C THR A 224 20.36 8.88 -9.82
N GLU A 225 20.66 8.39 -8.62
CA GLU A 225 21.89 8.67 -7.89
C GLU A 225 23.10 8.04 -8.60
N VAL A 226 24.15 8.80 -8.82
CA VAL A 226 25.36 8.33 -9.52
C VAL A 226 26.62 8.39 -8.65
N ASN A 227 26.76 9.42 -7.84
CA ASN A 227 27.97 9.66 -7.04
C ASN A 227 27.91 9.13 -5.60
N GLY A 228 26.70 8.76 -5.11
CA GLY A 228 26.47 8.18 -3.80
C GLY A 228 26.46 9.17 -2.64
N ASP A 229 26.28 10.48 -2.92
CA ASP A 229 26.26 11.51 -1.88
C ASP A 229 24.86 11.77 -1.29
N GLY A 230 23.81 11.18 -1.89
CA GLY A 230 22.43 11.30 -1.45
C GLY A 230 21.78 12.64 -1.76
N ARG A 231 22.36 13.43 -2.66
CA ARG A 231 21.91 14.76 -3.05
C ARG A 231 21.83 14.84 -4.57
N PHE A 232 20.80 15.48 -5.08
CA PHE A 232 20.68 15.69 -6.52
C PHE A 232 21.71 16.72 -6.99
N GLY A 233 22.66 16.32 -7.80
CA GLY A 233 23.75 17.13 -8.30
C GLY A 233 23.91 17.08 -9.84
N PRO A 234 24.89 17.83 -10.40
CA PRO A 234 25.10 17.87 -11.86
C PRO A 234 25.43 16.51 -12.50
N SER A 235 25.98 15.56 -11.71
CA SER A 235 26.35 14.22 -12.18
C SER A 235 25.18 13.24 -12.20
N ASP A 236 24.06 13.55 -11.53
CA ASP A 236 22.96 12.64 -11.35
C ASP A 236 21.99 12.66 -12.52
N GLY A 237 21.36 11.50 -12.74
CA GLY A 237 20.38 11.31 -13.79
C GLY A 237 19.01 11.86 -13.38
N PHE A 238 18.37 12.59 -14.29
CA PHE A 238 16.99 13.04 -14.14
C PHE A 238 16.27 12.85 -15.49
N ALA A 239 15.57 11.73 -15.59
CA ALA A 239 14.87 11.38 -16.82
C ALA A 239 13.51 12.08 -16.88
N SER A 240 12.96 12.25 -18.10
CA SER A 240 11.63 12.82 -18.30
C SER A 240 10.49 12.04 -17.63
N THR A 241 10.71 10.79 -17.26
CA THR A 241 9.78 9.98 -16.48
C THR A 241 9.85 10.24 -14.98
N GLN A 242 10.89 10.92 -14.52
CA GLN A 242 11.11 11.33 -13.12
C GLN A 242 10.68 12.78 -12.90
N ASP A 243 10.64 13.58 -13.96
CA ASP A 243 10.19 14.97 -14.02
C ASP A 243 8.64 14.98 -14.08
N LEU A 244 8.03 15.20 -12.94
CA LEU A 244 6.58 15.06 -12.79
C LEU A 244 5.85 16.32 -13.25
N GLY A 245 4.83 16.14 -14.06
CA GLY A 245 3.76 17.12 -14.17
C GLY A 245 2.81 17.09 -12.98
N GLU A 246 1.82 17.97 -12.99
CA GLU A 246 0.75 17.95 -11.99
C GLU A 246 0.03 16.62 -11.99
N ALA A 247 -0.27 16.10 -10.79
CA ALA A 247 -0.95 14.82 -10.60
C ALA A 247 -2.32 14.83 -11.28
N PHE A 248 -2.64 13.81 -12.06
CA PHE A 248 -3.92 13.70 -12.76
C PHE A 248 -4.50 12.30 -12.68
N ARG A 249 -5.83 12.21 -12.80
CA ARG A 249 -6.56 10.96 -12.93
C ARG A 249 -6.73 10.65 -14.41
N ASP A 250 -6.12 9.57 -14.84
CA ASP A 250 -6.05 9.12 -16.23
C ASP A 250 -7.30 8.26 -16.52
N ASP A 251 -8.36 8.93 -16.94
CA ASP A 251 -9.67 8.31 -17.07
C ASP A 251 -9.80 7.43 -18.34
N ASN A 252 -8.89 7.57 -19.31
CA ASN A 252 -8.80 6.74 -20.51
C ASN A 252 -7.67 5.72 -20.50
N GLU A 253 -6.84 5.70 -19.45
CA GLU A 253 -5.73 4.77 -19.23
C GLU A 253 -4.64 4.81 -20.34
N ASP A 254 -4.33 6.01 -20.85
CA ASP A 254 -3.29 6.21 -21.88
C ASP A 254 -1.97 6.77 -21.33
N ASP A 255 -1.87 6.98 -20.03
CA ASP A 255 -0.73 7.55 -19.28
C ASP A 255 -0.40 9.01 -19.62
N ILE A 256 -1.28 9.71 -20.33
CA ILE A 256 -1.13 11.10 -20.75
C ILE A 256 -2.33 11.91 -20.24
N TRP A 257 -2.09 13.10 -19.69
CA TRP A 257 -3.21 13.96 -19.34
C TRP A 257 -3.95 14.45 -20.59
N ASN A 258 -5.26 14.30 -20.60
CA ASN A 258 -6.16 14.75 -21.66
C ASN A 258 -7.14 15.80 -21.15
N PRO A 259 -7.51 16.81 -21.99
CA PRO A 259 -8.50 17.80 -21.60
C PRO A 259 -9.83 17.17 -21.19
N GLY A 260 -10.23 17.42 -19.95
CA GLY A 260 -11.43 16.86 -19.33
C GLY A 260 -11.14 15.90 -18.17
N GLU A 261 -9.95 15.37 -18.10
CA GLU A 261 -9.49 14.58 -16.96
C GLU A 261 -9.22 15.46 -15.75
N HIS A 262 -9.51 14.89 -14.57
CA HIS A 262 -9.27 15.58 -13.32
C HIS A 262 -7.77 15.66 -13.02
N PHE A 263 -7.28 16.87 -12.70
CA PHE A 263 -5.92 17.09 -12.24
C PHE A 263 -5.87 17.88 -10.94
N VAL A 264 -4.74 17.84 -10.27
CA VAL A 264 -4.48 18.54 -9.02
C VAL A 264 -3.62 19.76 -9.31
N ASP A 265 -4.26 20.92 -9.46
CA ASP A 265 -3.63 22.21 -9.72
C ASP A 265 -2.77 22.63 -8.51
N PHE A 266 -1.51 22.26 -8.53
CA PHE A 266 -0.58 22.47 -7.41
C PHE A 266 -0.16 23.93 -7.28
N ASN A 267 0.03 24.62 -8.40
CA ASN A 267 0.45 26.01 -8.45
C ASN A 267 -0.72 27.02 -8.52
N ARG A 268 -1.97 26.51 -8.66
CA ARG A 268 -3.22 27.28 -8.70
C ARG A 268 -3.33 28.23 -9.89
N ASN A 269 -2.82 27.82 -11.05
CA ASN A 269 -2.92 28.60 -12.28
C ASN A 269 -4.16 28.27 -13.13
N GLY A 270 -4.90 27.21 -12.80
CA GLY A 270 -6.12 26.77 -13.46
C GLY A 270 -5.89 25.96 -14.74
N SER A 271 -4.65 25.53 -15.00
CA SER A 271 -4.26 24.71 -16.15
C SER A 271 -3.38 23.58 -15.67
N TRP A 272 -3.43 22.43 -16.34
CA TRP A 272 -2.48 21.35 -16.07
C TRP A 272 -1.10 21.69 -16.64
N ASP A 273 -0.07 21.50 -15.83
CA ASP A 273 1.32 21.75 -16.19
C ASP A 273 2.10 20.44 -16.30
N PRO A 274 2.85 20.23 -17.40
CA PRO A 274 3.81 19.12 -17.52
C PRO A 274 5.04 19.36 -16.63
N GLY A 275 5.92 18.33 -16.51
CA GLY A 275 7.22 18.46 -15.89
C GLY A 275 8.02 19.64 -16.48
N ASP A 276 8.78 20.32 -15.63
CA ASP A 276 9.46 21.58 -15.94
C ASP A 276 10.99 21.42 -16.12
N GLY A 277 11.50 20.20 -16.00
CA GLY A 277 12.92 19.85 -16.10
C GLY A 277 13.73 20.19 -14.84
N LEU A 278 13.07 20.55 -13.74
CA LEU A 278 13.69 20.88 -12.46
C LEU A 278 13.36 19.79 -11.44
N PHE A 279 14.34 19.40 -10.62
CA PHE A 279 14.13 18.42 -9.57
C PHE A 279 13.44 19.03 -8.35
N ASN A 280 12.17 18.77 -8.17
CA ASN A 280 11.38 19.22 -7.03
C ASN A 280 11.64 18.35 -5.78
N GLY A 281 12.78 18.59 -5.15
CA GLY A 281 13.23 17.87 -3.94
C GLY A 281 14.09 18.73 -3.04
N TRP A 282 14.29 18.27 -1.78
CA TRP A 282 14.94 19.04 -0.73
C TRP A 282 16.46 19.04 -0.82
N LEU A 283 17.05 17.90 -1.17
CA LEU A 283 18.50 17.74 -1.18
C LEU A 283 19.02 17.95 -2.61
N CYS A 284 19.03 19.21 -3.05
CA CYS A 284 19.39 19.61 -4.42
C CYS A 284 20.57 20.57 -4.43
N ASP A 285 21.62 20.23 -5.17
CA ASP A 285 22.88 20.99 -5.31
C ASP A 285 23.21 21.37 -6.75
N ASP A 286 22.31 21.15 -7.72
CA ASP A 286 22.48 21.58 -9.11
C ASP A 286 21.96 23.01 -9.32
N ALA A 287 22.87 23.93 -9.59
CA ALA A 287 22.55 25.35 -9.78
C ALA A 287 21.52 25.64 -10.90
N ASN A 288 21.32 24.70 -11.84
CA ASN A 288 20.44 24.88 -13.00
C ASN A 288 19.14 24.08 -12.89
N ARG A 289 19.10 23.03 -12.06
CA ARG A 289 17.98 22.10 -11.97
C ARG A 289 17.32 22.06 -10.58
N CYS A 290 17.71 22.95 -9.65
CA CYS A 290 17.08 23.09 -8.34
C CYS A 290 16.09 24.25 -8.37
N PRO A 291 14.77 23.98 -8.27
CA PRO A 291 13.77 25.04 -8.16
C PRO A 291 13.74 25.66 -6.77
N SER A 292 13.03 26.77 -6.62
CA SER A 292 12.75 27.36 -5.32
C SER A 292 11.68 26.56 -4.53
N ASN A 293 10.89 25.75 -5.22
CA ASN A 293 9.90 24.86 -4.62
C ASN A 293 10.51 23.46 -4.52
N HIS A 294 10.67 22.96 -3.30
CA HIS A 294 11.32 21.68 -2.98
C HIS A 294 10.32 20.53 -2.84
N SER A 295 9.09 20.69 -3.29
CA SER A 295 8.06 19.66 -3.20
C SER A 295 7.07 19.77 -4.35
N ILE A 296 6.45 18.64 -4.67
CA ILE A 296 5.40 18.48 -5.68
C ILE A 296 4.35 17.49 -5.16
N ASN A 297 3.22 17.38 -5.81
CA ASN A 297 2.29 16.27 -5.58
C ASN A 297 2.81 15.00 -6.26
N ILE A 298 3.38 14.10 -5.49
CA ILE A 298 3.64 12.73 -5.92
C ILE A 298 2.34 11.94 -5.96
N PHE A 299 2.22 10.98 -6.85
CA PHE A 299 0.95 10.27 -7.05
C PHE A 299 1.10 8.83 -7.52
N SER A 300 0.05 8.06 -7.28
CA SER A 300 -0.11 6.72 -7.83
C SER A 300 -1.54 6.56 -8.35
N ARG A 301 -1.68 5.88 -9.49
CA ARG A 301 -2.96 5.63 -10.15
C ARG A 301 -3.29 4.15 -10.10
N GLY A 302 -4.57 3.83 -10.22
CA GLY A 302 -5.03 2.45 -10.28
C GLY A 302 -6.43 2.35 -10.84
N VAL A 303 -6.84 1.13 -11.17
CA VAL A 303 -8.15 0.85 -11.75
C VAL A 303 -8.84 -0.24 -10.96
N THR A 304 -10.14 -0.05 -10.69
CA THR A 304 -11.05 -1.11 -10.26
C THR A 304 -12.16 -1.27 -11.29
N VAL A 305 -12.57 -2.50 -11.54
CA VAL A 305 -13.65 -2.79 -12.48
C VAL A 305 -14.97 -2.93 -11.71
N MET A 306 -15.96 -2.11 -12.02
CA MET A 306 -17.34 -2.39 -11.64
C MET A 306 -17.86 -3.55 -12.48
N ALA A 307 -17.59 -4.79 -12.06
CA ALA A 307 -18.02 -5.95 -12.79
C ALA A 307 -19.55 -6.15 -12.69
N GLU A 308 -20.15 -6.62 -13.78
CA GLU A 308 -21.59 -6.80 -13.89
C GLU A 308 -22.06 -8.13 -13.31
N SER A 309 -23.34 -8.15 -12.84
CA SER A 309 -23.98 -9.38 -12.37
C SER A 309 -24.43 -10.31 -13.51
N HIS A 310 -24.61 -9.80 -14.72
CA HIS A 310 -25.12 -10.56 -15.87
C HIS A 310 -24.02 -10.74 -16.92
N ALA A 311 -23.81 -11.99 -17.35
CA ALA A 311 -22.83 -12.33 -18.37
C ALA A 311 -23.44 -12.38 -19.76
N ASN A 312 -22.78 -11.73 -20.72
CA ASN A 312 -22.86 -12.06 -22.13
C ASN A 312 -21.88 -13.19 -22.40
N ILE A 313 -22.39 -14.35 -22.79
CA ILE A 313 -21.59 -15.56 -23.05
C ILE A 313 -21.60 -15.83 -24.55
N THR A 314 -20.45 -15.82 -25.14
CA THR A 314 -20.25 -16.11 -26.57
C THR A 314 -19.31 -17.30 -26.74
N ASP A 315 -19.37 -17.96 -27.89
CA ASP A 315 -18.47 -19.06 -28.25
C ASP A 315 -17.83 -18.82 -29.62
N ASN A 316 -16.73 -19.52 -29.88
CA ASN A 316 -15.99 -19.45 -31.14
C ASN A 316 -16.44 -20.47 -32.19
N VAL A 317 -17.50 -21.26 -31.92
CA VAL A 317 -18.02 -22.31 -32.79
C VAL A 317 -19.37 -22.02 -33.42
N GLY A 318 -19.94 -20.82 -33.09
CA GLY A 318 -21.22 -20.35 -33.66
C GLY A 318 -22.43 -21.15 -33.16
N GLY A 319 -22.42 -21.60 -31.92
CA GLY A 319 -23.52 -22.30 -31.27
C GLY A 319 -23.67 -23.76 -31.61
N SER A 320 -22.75 -24.35 -32.40
CA SER A 320 -22.82 -25.76 -32.76
C SER A 320 -21.46 -26.43 -32.98
N ILE A 321 -21.33 -27.69 -32.58
CA ILE A 321 -20.15 -28.53 -32.75
C ILE A 321 -20.53 -29.83 -33.46
N THR A 322 -19.80 -30.19 -34.53
CA THR A 322 -19.89 -31.50 -35.16
C THR A 322 -18.69 -32.35 -34.79
N LEU A 323 -18.93 -33.50 -34.15
CA LEU A 323 -17.94 -34.49 -33.82
C LEU A 323 -17.90 -35.57 -34.95
N ASN A 324 -16.74 -35.75 -35.57
CA ASN A 324 -16.57 -36.73 -36.61
C ASN A 324 -15.85 -37.94 -36.03
N SER A 325 -16.57 -39.02 -35.82
CA SER A 325 -16.07 -40.30 -35.32
C SER A 325 -15.88 -41.29 -36.46
N THR A 326 -15.01 -42.26 -36.24
CA THR A 326 -14.84 -43.44 -37.11
C THR A 326 -15.06 -44.71 -36.28
N ALA A 327 -15.11 -45.86 -36.94
CA ALA A 327 -15.27 -47.15 -36.25
C ALA A 327 -14.20 -47.43 -35.17
N THR A 328 -13.05 -46.74 -35.24
CA THR A 328 -11.90 -46.94 -34.33
C THR A 328 -11.52 -45.73 -33.50
N ARG A 329 -12.09 -44.55 -33.74
CA ARG A 329 -11.72 -43.29 -33.08
C ARG A 329 -12.93 -42.42 -32.83
N LYS A 330 -13.07 -41.99 -31.59
CA LYS A 330 -14.07 -40.98 -31.19
C LYS A 330 -13.68 -39.59 -31.69
N GLY A 331 -14.64 -38.83 -32.17
CA GLY A 331 -14.47 -37.45 -32.55
C GLY A 331 -14.20 -36.57 -31.34
N THR A 332 -13.33 -35.59 -31.50
CA THR A 332 -13.05 -34.59 -30.45
C THR A 332 -13.11 -33.18 -31.04
N ALA A 333 -13.54 -32.22 -30.27
CA ALA A 333 -13.51 -30.81 -30.63
C ALA A 333 -13.13 -29.95 -29.42
N THR A 334 -12.37 -28.90 -29.70
CA THR A 334 -12.07 -27.88 -28.71
C THR A 334 -12.81 -26.61 -29.06
N PHE A 335 -13.42 -25.96 -28.06
CA PHE A 335 -14.12 -24.68 -28.21
C PHE A 335 -13.72 -23.73 -27.12
N THR A 336 -13.81 -22.46 -27.40
CA THR A 336 -13.54 -21.38 -26.43
C THR A 336 -14.81 -20.56 -26.22
N ILE A 337 -15.12 -20.29 -24.98
CA ILE A 337 -16.17 -19.35 -24.60
C ILE A 337 -15.54 -18.07 -24.07
N THR A 338 -16.28 -16.96 -24.21
CA THR A 338 -15.98 -15.68 -23.60
C THR A 338 -17.18 -15.29 -22.73
N ALA A 339 -16.95 -15.05 -21.44
CA ALA A 339 -17.96 -14.61 -20.47
C ALA A 339 -17.60 -13.21 -19.94
N GLN A 340 -18.36 -12.19 -20.37
CA GLN A 340 -18.10 -10.78 -20.05
C GLN A 340 -19.40 -10.09 -19.62
N GLY A 341 -19.29 -8.94 -18.96
CA GLY A 341 -20.43 -8.08 -18.67
C GLY A 341 -21.20 -7.69 -19.94
N ILE A 342 -22.51 -7.64 -19.85
CA ILE A 342 -23.40 -7.36 -21.01
C ILE A 342 -23.20 -5.96 -21.56
N GLN A 343 -23.05 -4.96 -20.69
CA GLN A 343 -22.97 -3.54 -21.07
C GLN A 343 -21.53 -3.09 -21.22
N THR A 344 -20.66 -3.49 -20.28
CA THR A 344 -19.30 -2.98 -20.17
C THR A 344 -18.28 -3.81 -20.97
N GLY A 345 -18.60 -5.07 -21.26
CA GLY A 345 -17.64 -6.01 -21.87
C GLY A 345 -16.44 -6.32 -20.99
N GLN A 346 -16.52 -6.03 -19.68
CA GLN A 346 -15.45 -6.32 -18.73
C GLN A 346 -15.51 -7.75 -18.20
N VAL A 347 -14.41 -8.18 -17.58
CA VAL A 347 -14.33 -9.47 -16.87
C VAL A 347 -15.44 -9.57 -15.81
N MET A 348 -15.96 -10.77 -15.62
CA MET A 348 -16.97 -11.04 -14.59
C MET A 348 -16.40 -10.82 -13.18
N PRO A 349 -17.25 -10.66 -12.15
CA PRO A 349 -16.80 -10.46 -10.77
C PRO A 349 -15.84 -11.55 -10.28
N MET A 350 -14.86 -11.15 -9.48
CA MET A 350 -14.01 -12.11 -8.74
C MET A 350 -14.88 -13.12 -7.99
N GLY A 351 -14.54 -14.41 -8.13
CA GLY A 351 -15.31 -15.49 -7.51
C GLY A 351 -16.50 -15.99 -8.31
N THR A 352 -16.81 -15.39 -9.48
CA THR A 352 -17.81 -15.93 -10.41
C THR A 352 -17.41 -17.34 -10.83
N LYS A 353 -18.36 -18.27 -10.76
CA LYS A 353 -18.18 -19.66 -11.21
C LYS A 353 -18.68 -19.83 -12.62
N ILE A 354 -17.84 -20.40 -13.47
CA ILE A 354 -18.17 -20.79 -14.85
C ILE A 354 -18.14 -22.32 -14.89
N GLU A 355 -19.29 -22.94 -15.11
CA GLU A 355 -19.47 -24.39 -15.14
C GLU A 355 -19.94 -24.81 -16.53
N VAL A 356 -19.32 -25.85 -17.08
CA VAL A 356 -19.71 -26.42 -18.38
C VAL A 356 -20.14 -27.88 -18.15
N SER A 357 -21.28 -28.23 -18.68
CA SER A 357 -21.84 -29.59 -18.64
C SER A 357 -22.32 -30.00 -20.02
N THR A 358 -22.46 -31.30 -20.25
CA THR A 358 -23.00 -31.82 -21.50
C THR A 358 -23.88 -33.05 -21.21
N ASP A 359 -24.95 -33.22 -21.98
CA ASP A 359 -25.80 -34.42 -21.96
C ASP A 359 -25.39 -35.45 -23.05
N TYR A 360 -24.46 -35.05 -23.93
CA TYR A 360 -23.92 -35.93 -24.96
C TYR A 360 -22.39 -35.85 -25.04
N GLY A 361 -21.72 -37.01 -25.04
CA GLY A 361 -20.25 -37.07 -25.06
C GLY A 361 -19.66 -36.90 -23.65
N THR A 362 -18.38 -36.53 -23.60
CA THR A 362 -17.62 -36.34 -22.37
C THR A 362 -16.72 -35.14 -22.49
N LEU A 363 -16.80 -34.22 -21.53
CA LEU A 363 -15.84 -33.13 -21.40
C LEU A 363 -14.49 -33.67 -20.91
N LYS A 364 -13.40 -33.19 -21.50
CA LYS A 364 -12.03 -33.55 -21.13
C LYS A 364 -11.37 -32.38 -20.42
N GLY A 365 -10.67 -32.67 -19.33
CA GLY A 365 -10.04 -31.66 -18.48
C GLY A 365 -11.02 -31.00 -17.55
N ASP A 366 -10.69 -29.79 -17.11
CA ASP A 366 -11.50 -29.02 -16.18
C ASP A 366 -12.79 -28.52 -16.87
N SER A 367 -13.91 -28.74 -16.21
CA SER A 367 -15.24 -28.29 -16.64
C SER A 367 -15.78 -27.12 -15.80
N SER A 368 -14.97 -26.56 -14.93
CA SER A 368 -15.34 -25.40 -14.12
C SER A 368 -14.13 -24.49 -13.89
N PHE A 369 -14.41 -23.18 -13.82
CA PHE A 369 -13.44 -22.12 -13.52
C PHE A 369 -14.03 -21.16 -12.51
N THR A 370 -13.15 -20.51 -11.75
CA THR A 370 -13.51 -19.39 -10.88
C THR A 370 -12.77 -18.16 -11.38
N VAL A 371 -13.48 -17.07 -11.65
CA VAL A 371 -12.89 -15.82 -12.12
C VAL A 371 -11.95 -15.26 -11.04
N PRO A 372 -10.69 -14.99 -11.40
CA PRO A 372 -9.71 -14.47 -10.45
C PRO A 372 -9.92 -13.00 -10.10
N ASN A 373 -9.10 -12.50 -9.19
CA ASN A 373 -9.01 -11.07 -8.88
C ASN A 373 -8.16 -10.37 -9.95
N THR A 374 -8.77 -9.80 -10.96
CA THR A 374 -8.10 -9.28 -12.16
C THR A 374 -8.86 -8.13 -12.81
N ILE A 375 -8.14 -7.30 -13.56
CA ILE A 375 -8.70 -6.30 -14.50
C ILE A 375 -8.45 -6.69 -15.96
N ASP A 376 -7.82 -7.84 -16.21
CA ASP A 376 -7.49 -8.31 -17.56
C ASP A 376 -8.72 -8.95 -18.22
N ARG A 377 -9.15 -8.39 -19.34
CA ARG A 377 -10.26 -8.93 -20.14
C ARG A 377 -9.95 -10.32 -20.74
N ASN A 378 -8.68 -10.70 -20.89
CA ASN A 378 -8.30 -12.04 -21.37
C ASN A 378 -8.72 -13.14 -20.39
N ASP A 379 -8.82 -12.83 -19.09
CA ASP A 379 -9.32 -13.77 -18.08
C ASP A 379 -10.82 -14.10 -18.24
N SER A 380 -11.50 -13.49 -19.20
CA SER A 380 -12.88 -13.83 -19.60
C SER A 380 -12.97 -15.02 -20.54
N GLN A 381 -11.83 -15.52 -21.09
CA GLN A 381 -11.80 -16.58 -22.10
C GLN A 381 -11.42 -17.91 -21.49
N HIS A 382 -12.20 -18.96 -21.79
CA HIS A 382 -11.97 -20.31 -21.28
C HIS A 382 -12.16 -21.32 -22.39
N SER A 383 -11.21 -22.26 -22.51
CA SER A 383 -11.23 -23.31 -23.55
C SER A 383 -11.58 -24.66 -22.95
N PHE A 384 -12.44 -25.40 -23.67
CA PHE A 384 -12.91 -26.73 -23.28
C PHE A 384 -12.77 -27.72 -24.44
N THR A 385 -12.65 -28.98 -24.12
CA THR A 385 -12.61 -30.05 -25.11
C THR A 385 -13.71 -31.08 -24.86
N ILE A 386 -14.46 -31.44 -25.87
CA ILE A 386 -15.46 -32.51 -25.83
C ILE A 386 -15.02 -33.68 -26.69
N GLU A 387 -15.26 -34.92 -26.21
CA GLU A 387 -15.08 -36.18 -26.91
C GLU A 387 -16.45 -36.85 -27.08
N GLY A 388 -16.75 -37.30 -28.26
CA GLY A 388 -17.97 -38.01 -28.58
C GLY A 388 -18.07 -39.41 -27.96
N LYS A 389 -19.19 -40.08 -28.15
CA LYS A 389 -19.43 -41.45 -27.70
C LYS A 389 -18.87 -42.51 -28.66
N GLY A 390 -18.63 -42.15 -29.93
CA GLY A 390 -18.25 -43.09 -31.03
C GLY A 390 -19.47 -43.67 -31.70
N GLU A 391 -20.66 -43.10 -31.52
CA GLU A 391 -21.92 -43.46 -32.13
C GLU A 391 -22.67 -42.22 -32.60
N ALA A 392 -23.47 -42.29 -33.63
CA ALA A 392 -24.23 -41.17 -34.11
C ALA A 392 -25.27 -40.73 -33.09
N GLY A 393 -25.34 -39.44 -32.83
CA GLY A 393 -26.24 -38.84 -31.85
C GLY A 393 -26.08 -37.35 -31.72
N SER A 394 -26.85 -36.79 -30.82
CA SER A 394 -26.81 -35.35 -30.56
C SER A 394 -27.15 -35.03 -29.10
N GLY A 395 -26.77 -33.84 -28.69
CA GLY A 395 -27.11 -33.26 -27.39
C GLY A 395 -26.66 -31.81 -27.28
N VAL A 396 -26.52 -31.33 -26.08
CA VAL A 396 -26.25 -29.92 -25.78
C VAL A 396 -25.13 -29.80 -24.77
N ILE A 397 -24.21 -28.87 -24.99
CA ILE A 397 -23.32 -28.35 -23.98
C ILE A 397 -24.02 -27.14 -23.35
N THR A 398 -24.11 -27.12 -22.02
CA THR A 398 -24.62 -25.98 -21.25
C THR A 398 -23.49 -25.30 -20.51
N ILE A 399 -23.30 -24.02 -20.78
CA ILE A 399 -22.41 -23.13 -20.03
C ILE A 399 -23.26 -22.36 -19.05
N LYS A 400 -22.87 -22.41 -17.77
CA LYS A 400 -23.55 -21.73 -16.66
C LYS A 400 -22.56 -20.81 -15.95
N VAL A 401 -22.83 -19.53 -15.91
CA VAL A 401 -22.07 -18.52 -15.19
C VAL A 401 -22.86 -18.07 -13.98
N THR A 402 -22.30 -18.23 -12.78
CA THR A 402 -22.94 -17.86 -11.51
C THR A 402 -22.08 -16.85 -10.77
N THR A 403 -22.56 -15.64 -10.57
CA THR A 403 -21.86 -14.57 -9.86
C THR A 403 -21.89 -14.78 -8.34
N PRO A 404 -21.05 -14.08 -7.56
CA PRO A 404 -21.08 -14.15 -6.09
C PRO A 404 -22.44 -13.82 -5.47
N SER A 405 -23.22 -12.92 -6.07
CA SER A 405 -24.59 -12.60 -5.63
C SER A 405 -25.62 -13.68 -5.97
N GLY A 406 -25.22 -14.69 -6.74
CA GLY A 406 -26.07 -15.80 -7.16
C GLY A 406 -26.84 -15.56 -8.46
N VAL A 407 -26.54 -14.50 -9.20
CA VAL A 407 -27.14 -14.27 -10.52
C VAL A 407 -26.58 -15.31 -11.50
N ILE A 408 -27.47 -15.91 -12.29
CA ILE A 408 -27.13 -16.98 -13.23
C ILE A 408 -27.37 -16.49 -14.67
N SER A 409 -26.34 -16.65 -15.52
CA SER A 409 -26.44 -16.52 -16.97
C SER A 409 -26.09 -17.87 -17.62
N THR A 410 -26.79 -18.23 -18.70
CA THR A 410 -26.59 -19.49 -19.39
C THR A 410 -26.42 -19.32 -20.89
N HIS A 411 -25.64 -20.18 -21.49
CA HIS A 411 -25.45 -20.31 -22.95
C HIS A 411 -25.42 -21.78 -23.34
N THR A 412 -25.89 -22.11 -24.53
CA THR A 412 -25.91 -23.51 -25.02
C THR A 412 -25.23 -23.63 -26.36
N ILE A 413 -24.55 -24.76 -26.58
CA ILE A 413 -23.93 -25.15 -27.85
C ILE A 413 -24.46 -26.52 -28.23
N ASP A 414 -25.05 -26.63 -29.41
CA ASP A 414 -25.53 -27.91 -29.94
C ASP A 414 -24.36 -28.83 -30.33
N VAL A 415 -24.47 -30.09 -29.98
CA VAL A 415 -23.48 -31.12 -30.35
C VAL A 415 -24.13 -32.16 -31.22
N THR A 416 -23.52 -32.47 -32.36
CA THR A 416 -23.90 -33.57 -33.24
C THR A 416 -22.71 -34.45 -33.53
N GLU A 417 -22.85 -35.76 -33.37
CA GLU A 417 -21.80 -36.75 -33.73
C GLU A 417 -22.24 -37.55 -34.93
N THR A 418 -21.34 -37.63 -35.94
CA THR A 418 -21.47 -38.45 -37.11
C THR A 418 -20.39 -39.51 -37.08
N VAL A 419 -20.69 -40.75 -37.60
CA VAL A 419 -19.77 -41.86 -37.64
C VAL A 419 -19.63 -42.31 -39.10
N THR A 420 -18.38 -42.34 -39.58
CA THR A 420 -18.04 -42.77 -40.97
C THR A 420 -17.21 -44.03 -40.95
#